data_a4a042d48b88283f1c6e0f00ed9e951f
#
_entry.id   a4a042d48b88283f1c6e0f00ed9e951f
#
_cell.length_a   1.000
_cell.length_b   1.000
_cell.length_c   1.000
_cell.angle_alpha   90.00
_cell.angle_beta   90.00
_cell.angle_gamma   90.00
#
_symmetry.space_group_name_H-M   'P 1'
#
loop_
_entity.id
_entity.type
_entity.pdbx_description
1 polymer ?
#
loop_
_entity_poly.entity_id
_entity_poly.type
_entity_poly.pdbx_seq_one_letter_code
_entity_poly.pdbx_strand_id
1 'polypeptide(L)'
;MKFGVGAAGVLVVGLIAGGAPALSATIDLSTWTCAKFRAANKDDVGVIMAWMDGYYRDENDPPVIDTEKFVANAKKLGEYCAAHPDVGIVTAADELFAK
;
A
#
# COMPACT_ATOMS: atom_id res chain seq x y z
N MET A 1 -25.63 37.55 -17.38
CA MET A 1 -25.50 36.90 -17.12
C MET A 1 -25.48 36.06 -16.74
N LYS A 2 -25.48 36.08 -16.93
CA LYS A 2 -25.32 35.23 -16.61
C LYS A 2 -24.89 34.41 -16.22
N PHE A 3 -24.65 34.56 -16.24
CA PHE A 3 -24.11 33.74 -15.76
C PHE A 3 -24.01 32.98 -15.22
N GLY A 4 -24.04 33.38 -15.30
CA GLY A 4 -23.75 32.60 -14.65
C GLY A 4 -23.82 31.82 -14.36
N VAL A 5 -23.82 31.74 -14.65
CA VAL A 5 -23.79 30.79 -14.22
C VAL A 5 -23.47 29.97 -13.99
N GLY A 6 -23.26 30.16 -14.31
CA GLY A 6 -22.81 29.34 -14.02
C GLY A 6 -22.34 28.78 -13.76
N ALA A 7 -22.15 29.06 -14.02
CA ALA A 7 -21.54 28.40 -13.69
C ALA A 7 -21.31 27.82 -13.04
N ALA A 8 -21.31 27.93 -13.08
CA ALA A 8 -20.99 27.26 -12.39
C ALA A 8 -20.98 26.36 -11.97
N GLY A 9 -21.00 26.20 -12.13
CA GLY A 9 -20.83 25.34 -11.64
C GLY A 9 -20.43 24.61 -11.66
N VAL A 10 -20.24 24.58 -12.06
CA VAL A 10 -19.75 23.80 -11.94
C VAL A 10 -19.02 23.38 -11.53
N LEU A 11 -18.71 23.61 -11.87
CA LEU A 11 -17.90 23.18 -11.47
C LEU A 11 -17.61 22.63 -10.62
N VAL A 12 -17.59 22.58 -10.38
CA VAL A 12 -17.45 22.15 -9.39
C VAL A 12 -17.47 20.98 -9.24
N VAL A 13 -17.64 20.66 -9.46
CA VAL A 13 -17.88 19.50 -9.48
C VAL A 13 -16.84 18.74 -9.60
N GLY A 14 -16.44 18.83 -10.48
CA GLY A 14 -15.41 17.97 -10.70
C GLY A 14 -14.43 17.95 -9.65
N LEU A 15 -14.24 18.93 -9.22
CA LEU A 15 -13.29 18.94 -8.34
C LEU A 15 -13.34 17.92 -7.44
N ILE A 16 -14.32 17.63 -7.16
CA ILE A 16 -14.45 16.69 -6.27
C ILE A 16 -13.90 15.54 -6.73
N ALA A 17 -14.18 15.33 -7.84
CA ALA A 17 -13.82 14.16 -8.43
C ALA A 17 -12.39 13.96 -8.25
N GLY A 18 -11.69 14.94 -8.49
CA GLY A 18 -10.32 14.71 -8.46
C GLY A 18 -9.88 14.29 -7.10
N GLY A 19 -10.78 14.30 -6.27
CA GLY A 19 -10.44 14.08 -4.97
C GLY A 19 -9.35 13.16 -4.67
N ALA A 20 -9.26 12.75 -3.50
CA ALA A 20 -8.19 11.91 -3.03
C ALA A 20 -8.18 10.58 -3.78
N PRO A 21 -7.03 10.05 -4.04
CA PRO A 21 -6.93 8.73 -4.61
C PRO A 21 -7.46 7.77 -3.57
N ALA A 22 -8.27 6.87 -3.99
CA ALA A 22 -8.80 5.87 -3.10
C ALA A 22 -7.82 4.73 -2.97
N LEU A 23 -7.89 4.04 -1.86
CA LEU A 23 -7.20 2.78 -1.73
C LEU A 23 -7.87 1.82 -2.69
N SER A 24 -7.15 0.85 -3.15
CA SER A 24 -7.75 -0.22 -3.95
C SER A 24 -8.80 -0.92 -3.10
N ALA A 25 -9.96 -1.18 -3.68
CA ALA A 25 -11.04 -1.84 -2.96
C ALA A 25 -10.63 -3.24 -2.49
N THR A 26 -9.81 -3.92 -3.27
CA THR A 26 -9.31 -5.24 -2.92
C THR A 26 -7.85 -5.32 -3.35
N ILE A 27 -7.02 -5.75 -2.43
CA ILE A 27 -5.61 -5.98 -2.73
C ILE A 27 -5.38 -7.48 -2.61
N ASP A 28 -5.15 -8.12 -3.75
CA ASP A 28 -4.86 -9.55 -3.77
C ASP A 28 -3.35 -9.72 -3.95
N LEU A 29 -2.67 -9.96 -2.85
CA LEU A 29 -1.21 -10.03 -2.85
C LEU A 29 -0.66 -11.17 -3.67
N SER A 30 -1.47 -12.19 -3.95
CA SER A 30 -1.01 -13.30 -4.79
C SER A 30 -0.74 -12.84 -6.23
N THR A 31 -1.29 -11.70 -6.63
CA THR A 31 -1.10 -11.16 -7.98
C THR A 31 -0.08 -10.04 -8.02
N TRP A 32 0.49 -9.67 -6.89
CA TRP A 32 1.42 -8.55 -6.82
C TRP A 32 2.86 -9.00 -7.01
N THR A 33 3.60 -8.23 -7.79
CA THR A 33 5.05 -8.41 -7.92
C THR A 33 5.76 -7.37 -7.08
N CYS A 34 7.04 -7.58 -6.87
CA CYS A 34 7.89 -6.59 -6.24
C CYS A 34 7.84 -5.25 -6.98
N ALA A 35 7.81 -5.28 -8.32
CA ALA A 35 7.72 -4.03 -9.10
C ALA A 35 6.44 -3.27 -8.79
N LYS A 36 5.32 -4.00 -8.68
CA LYS A 36 4.04 -3.37 -8.36
C LYS A 36 4.05 -2.78 -6.95
N PHE A 37 4.64 -3.48 -6.01
CA PHE A 37 4.77 -2.99 -4.64
C PHE A 37 5.55 -1.68 -4.60
N ARG A 38 6.66 -1.62 -5.33
CA ARG A 38 7.48 -0.41 -5.34
C ARG A 38 6.80 0.78 -6.00
N ALA A 39 5.87 0.52 -6.91
CA ALA A 39 5.12 1.57 -7.58
C ALA A 39 3.84 1.97 -6.85
N ALA A 40 3.49 1.25 -5.78
CA ALA A 40 2.24 1.49 -5.07
C ALA A 40 2.29 2.80 -4.29
N ASN A 41 1.11 3.36 -4.03
CA ASN A 41 1.03 4.56 -3.22
C ASN A 41 1.27 4.22 -1.75
N LYS A 42 1.53 5.24 -0.94
CA LYS A 42 1.87 5.05 0.46
C LYS A 42 0.78 4.37 1.26
N ASP A 43 -0.47 4.66 0.94
CA ASP A 43 -1.58 4.08 1.69
C ASP A 43 -1.68 2.59 1.44
N ASP A 44 -1.54 2.16 0.19
CA ASP A 44 -1.55 0.74 -0.12
C ASP A 44 -0.35 0.02 0.50
N VAL A 45 0.83 0.64 0.45
CA VAL A 45 2.00 0.05 1.08
C VAL A 45 1.77 -0.14 2.58
N GLY A 46 1.18 0.86 3.23
CA GLY A 46 0.87 0.77 4.66
C GLY A 46 -0.06 -0.39 4.98
N VAL A 47 -1.11 -0.57 4.19
CA VAL A 47 -2.06 -1.66 4.38
C VAL A 47 -1.37 -3.01 4.17
N ILE A 48 -0.57 -3.12 3.12
CA ILE A 48 0.15 -4.36 2.82
C ILE A 48 1.11 -4.71 3.96
N MET A 49 1.85 -3.72 4.44
CA MET A 49 2.80 -3.97 5.53
C MET A 49 2.09 -4.35 6.82
N ALA A 50 0.90 -3.78 7.08
CA ALA A 50 0.12 -4.16 8.25
C ALA A 50 -0.33 -5.62 8.15
N TRP A 51 -0.77 -6.03 6.94
CA TRP A 51 -1.16 -7.42 6.72
C TRP A 51 0.03 -8.35 6.94
N MET A 52 1.19 -7.98 6.42
CA MET A 52 2.38 -8.81 6.58
C MET A 52 2.84 -8.89 8.03
N ASP A 53 2.75 -7.80 8.76
CA ASP A 53 3.13 -7.80 10.16
C ASP A 53 2.28 -8.81 10.95
N GLY A 54 1.00 -8.89 10.65
CA GLY A 54 0.13 -9.87 11.28
C GLY A 54 0.36 -11.29 10.76
N TYR A 55 0.57 -11.42 9.46
CA TYR A 55 0.71 -12.73 8.83
C TYR A 55 1.92 -13.50 9.32
N TYR A 56 3.02 -12.81 9.60
CA TYR A 56 4.25 -13.46 10.05
C TYR A 56 4.39 -13.55 11.57
N ARG A 57 3.34 -13.18 12.31
CA ARG A 57 3.36 -13.32 13.76
C ARG A 57 2.93 -14.71 14.17
N ASP A 58 3.47 -15.15 15.30
CA ASP A 58 3.00 -16.36 15.93
C ASP A 58 1.82 -16.03 16.82
N GLU A 59 0.96 -16.99 17.07
CA GLU A 59 -0.21 -16.77 17.91
C GLU A 59 0.19 -16.40 19.33
N ASN A 60 1.41 -16.73 19.74
CA ASN A 60 1.89 -16.43 21.09
C ASN A 60 2.61 -15.08 21.17
N ASP A 61 2.77 -14.40 20.05
CA ASP A 61 3.39 -13.08 20.08
C ASP A 61 2.45 -12.09 20.75
N PRO A 62 2.97 -11.15 21.54
CA PRO A 62 2.11 -10.18 22.20
C PRO A 62 1.49 -9.23 21.15
N PRO A 63 0.29 -8.70 21.44
CA PRO A 63 -0.38 -7.80 20.48
C PRO A 63 0.21 -6.39 20.53
N VAL A 64 1.48 -6.30 20.18
CA VAL A 64 2.21 -5.04 20.21
C VAL A 64 2.72 -4.74 18.82
N ILE A 65 2.56 -3.50 18.38
CA ILE A 65 3.12 -3.05 17.12
C ILE A 65 4.34 -2.19 17.45
N ASP A 66 5.50 -2.64 16.99
CA ASP A 66 6.72 -1.87 17.12
C ASP A 66 6.84 -1.04 15.84
N THR A 67 6.55 0.25 15.92
CA THR A 67 6.51 1.09 14.73
C THR A 67 7.87 1.25 14.07
N GLU A 68 8.94 1.19 14.83
CA GLU A 68 10.27 1.27 14.24
C GLU A 68 10.58 0.02 13.44
N LYS A 69 10.22 -1.15 13.96
CA LYS A 69 10.39 -2.39 13.23
C LYS A 69 9.51 -2.42 11.98
N PHE A 70 8.31 -1.91 12.12
CA PHE A 70 7.36 -1.85 11.01
C PHE A 70 7.96 -1.07 9.84
N VAL A 71 8.53 0.11 10.12
CA VAL A 71 9.16 0.94 9.10
C VAL A 71 10.41 0.25 8.54
N ALA A 72 11.21 -0.36 9.41
CA ALA A 72 12.42 -1.05 8.98
C ALA A 72 12.10 -2.23 8.08
N ASN A 73 11.03 -2.95 8.36
CA ASN A 73 10.59 -4.06 7.53
C ASN A 73 10.11 -3.59 6.17
N ALA A 74 9.39 -2.47 6.12
CA ALA A 74 8.95 -1.90 4.85
C ALA A 74 10.16 -1.50 4.00
N LYS A 75 11.18 -0.91 4.61
CA LYS A 75 12.39 -0.54 3.90
C LYS A 75 13.12 -1.79 3.40
N LYS A 76 13.22 -2.80 4.24
CA LYS A 76 13.89 -4.05 3.86
C LYS A 76 13.22 -4.69 2.65
N LEU A 77 11.89 -4.73 2.67
CA LEU A 77 11.14 -5.31 1.56
C LEU A 77 11.33 -4.47 0.29
N GLY A 78 11.30 -3.14 0.43
CA GLY A 78 11.50 -2.25 -0.71
C GLY A 78 12.88 -2.43 -1.34
N GLU A 79 13.91 -2.60 -0.51
CA GLU A 79 15.27 -2.82 -1.00
C GLU A 79 15.40 -4.17 -1.71
N TYR A 80 14.82 -5.21 -1.13
CA TYR A 80 14.81 -6.51 -1.77
C TYR A 80 14.11 -6.43 -3.12
N CYS A 81 12.97 -5.78 -3.16
CA CYS A 81 12.18 -5.66 -4.38
C CYS A 81 12.88 -4.81 -5.44
N ALA A 82 13.73 -3.87 -5.05
CA ALA A 82 14.52 -3.10 -6.01
C ALA A 82 15.46 -4.03 -6.80
N ALA A 83 15.98 -5.05 -6.14
CA ALA A 83 16.89 -5.99 -6.78
C ALA A 83 16.16 -7.14 -7.46
N HIS A 84 14.89 -7.36 -7.11
CA HIS A 84 14.13 -8.53 -7.59
C HIS A 84 12.73 -8.12 -8.06
N PRO A 85 12.63 -7.27 -9.08
CA PRO A 85 11.32 -6.70 -9.47
C PRO A 85 10.29 -7.72 -9.95
N ASP A 86 10.74 -8.85 -10.46
CA ASP A 86 9.83 -9.86 -11.00
C ASP A 86 9.36 -10.88 -9.98
N VAL A 87 9.90 -10.84 -8.77
CA VAL A 87 9.52 -11.79 -7.73
C VAL A 87 8.16 -11.42 -7.17
N GLY A 88 7.32 -12.40 -6.89
CA GLY A 88 6.03 -12.15 -6.26
C GLY A 88 6.23 -11.58 -4.87
N ILE A 89 5.36 -10.66 -4.46
CA ILE A 89 5.54 -9.95 -3.20
C ILE A 89 5.47 -10.89 -1.98
N VAL A 90 4.61 -11.90 -2.03
CA VAL A 90 4.51 -12.85 -0.92
C VAL A 90 5.78 -13.70 -0.85
N THR A 91 6.33 -14.11 -1.99
CA THR A 91 7.58 -14.86 -2.03
C THR A 91 8.72 -14.02 -1.44
N ALA A 92 8.78 -12.73 -1.81
CA ALA A 92 9.79 -11.83 -1.28
C ALA A 92 9.66 -11.69 0.24
N ALA A 93 8.43 -11.53 0.72
CA ALA A 93 8.18 -11.40 2.15
C ALA A 93 8.53 -12.68 2.91
N ASP A 94 8.23 -13.84 2.32
CA ASP A 94 8.60 -15.11 2.94
C ASP A 94 10.11 -15.22 3.09
N GLU A 95 10.84 -14.80 2.07
CA GLU A 95 12.29 -14.86 2.09
C GLU A 95 12.85 -14.01 3.24
N LEU A 96 12.22 -12.88 3.52
CA LEU A 96 12.74 -11.93 4.49
C LEU A 96 12.18 -12.10 5.90
N PHE A 97 10.94 -12.54 6.04
CA PHE A 97 10.23 -12.49 7.31
C PHE A 97 9.75 -13.82 7.86
N ALA A 98 9.70 -14.87 7.05
CA ALA A 98 9.23 -16.16 7.54
C ALA A 98 10.24 -16.72 8.54
N LYS A 99 9.72 -17.37 9.57
CA LYS A 99 10.54 -17.94 10.63
C LYS A 99 10.90 -19.38 10.41
#